data_fe8ab272b0e506f1cd86555ea8c15172
#
_entry.id   fe8ab272b0e506f1cd86555ea8c15172
#
_cell.length_a   1.000
_cell.length_b   1.000
_cell.length_c   1.000
_cell.angle_alpha   90.00
_cell.angle_beta   90.00
_cell.angle_gamma   90.00
#
_symmetry.space_group_name_H-M   'P 1'
#
loop_
_entity.id
_entity.type
_entity.pdbx_description
1 polymer ?
#
loop_
_entity_poly.entity_id
_entity_poly.type
_entity_poly.pdbx_seq_one_letter_code
_entity_poly.pdbx_strand_id
1 'polypeptide(L)'
;MKNKKINVGGQAVIEGVMIRGLNNYVVAVRKSEKIITRKGAIKKKKYNFLKWHFIRGFINLVEMLIIGIKSLMWSAEQAAPKEEKIGKNELAFTLLISIFFVILFFIALPYFLTNLIGFTEEKKPVLFNIVDGIIRILIFLIYIVAISFIKDVKILFQYHGAEHKAIHCYEKNKKLSIKNIKKFTTLHPRCGTSFLLIVFIVSILVFSILPSVILFYYPNFLGLNVWLRKSILFPVRILLIPVIAGISYEILKMSDKHQKNLFFKLF
;
A
#
# COMPACT_ATOMS: atom_id res chain seq x y z
N MET A 1 3.26 9.68 35.35
CA MET A 1 3.94 9.63 34.04
C MET A 1 2.94 9.11 33.01
N LYS A 2 2.47 9.92 32.05
CA LYS A 2 1.65 9.44 30.93
C LYS A 2 2.54 8.55 30.06
N ASN A 3 2.35 7.24 30.11
CA ASN A 3 3.02 6.30 29.22
C ASN A 3 2.81 6.75 27.78
N LYS A 4 3.86 7.24 27.16
CA LYS A 4 3.86 7.64 25.74
C LYS A 4 3.50 6.41 24.94
N LYS A 5 2.31 6.40 24.35
CA LYS A 5 1.80 5.26 23.56
C LYS A 5 2.79 4.94 22.46
N ILE A 6 3.24 3.70 22.43
CA ILE A 6 4.05 3.19 21.32
C ILE A 6 3.07 2.94 20.17
N ASN A 7 3.24 3.67 19.06
CA ASN A 7 2.50 3.38 17.86
C ASN A 7 2.94 2.01 17.33
N VAL A 8 2.00 1.11 17.21
CA VAL A 8 2.18 -0.20 16.58
C VAL A 8 1.47 -0.20 15.23
N GLY A 9 1.97 -0.97 14.30
CA GLY A 9 1.33 -1.27 13.03
C GLY A 9 1.37 -2.76 12.78
N GLY A 10 0.67 -3.24 11.78
CA GLY A 10 0.71 -4.66 11.44
C GLY A 10 0.29 -4.91 10.01
N GLN A 11 0.21 -6.19 9.68
CA GLN A 11 -0.39 -6.69 8.46
C GLN A 11 -0.83 -8.15 8.65
N ALA A 12 -1.81 -8.58 7.89
CA ALA A 12 -2.12 -9.99 7.76
C ALA A 12 -1.00 -10.73 7.01
N VAL A 13 -0.79 -11.98 7.39
CA VAL A 13 0.05 -12.95 6.69
C VAL A 13 -0.74 -14.26 6.54
N ILE A 14 -0.21 -15.21 5.80
CA ILE A 14 -0.87 -16.52 5.62
C ILE A 14 -1.09 -17.16 6.99
N GLU A 15 -2.34 -17.48 7.31
CA GLU A 15 -2.79 -18.07 8.58
C GLU A 15 -2.31 -17.31 9.83
N GLY A 16 -2.15 -15.97 9.74
CA GLY A 16 -1.63 -15.22 10.86
C GLY A 16 -1.55 -13.71 10.71
N VAL A 17 -0.82 -13.12 11.65
CA VAL A 17 -0.62 -11.65 11.71
C VAL A 17 0.85 -11.33 12.01
N MET A 18 1.33 -10.25 11.44
CA MET A 18 2.58 -9.60 11.81
C MET A 18 2.26 -8.30 12.53
N ILE A 19 2.83 -8.08 13.70
CA ILE A 19 2.74 -6.82 14.46
C ILE A 19 4.13 -6.20 14.56
N ARG A 20 4.23 -4.93 14.17
CA ARG A 20 5.45 -4.13 14.22
C ARG A 20 5.37 -3.10 15.35
N GLY A 21 6.37 -3.09 16.22
CA GLY A 21 6.64 -2.02 17.18
C GLY A 21 7.75 -1.08 16.71
N LEU A 22 8.37 -0.38 17.64
CA LEU A 22 9.45 0.59 17.36
C LEU A 22 10.77 -0.10 16.92
N ASN A 23 11.17 -1.15 17.65
CA ASN A 23 12.48 -1.78 17.48
C ASN A 23 12.40 -3.24 17.02
N ASN A 24 11.21 -3.83 17.07
CA ASN A 24 10.99 -5.24 16.75
C ASN A 24 9.67 -5.42 16.01
N TYR A 25 9.58 -6.52 15.28
CA TYR A 25 8.31 -7.06 14.79
C TYR A 25 8.18 -8.53 15.21
N VAL A 26 6.95 -8.99 15.31
CA VAL A 26 6.63 -10.38 15.62
C VAL A 26 5.61 -10.86 14.60
N VAL A 27 5.85 -12.04 14.05
CA VAL A 27 4.92 -12.76 13.18
C VAL A 27 4.36 -13.94 13.98
N ALA A 28 3.05 -14.06 14.05
CA ALA A 28 2.35 -15.18 14.69
C ALA A 28 1.49 -15.89 13.63
N VAL A 29 1.70 -17.19 13.48
CA VAL A 29 1.05 -18.03 12.46
C VAL A 29 0.41 -19.24 13.14
N ARG A 30 -0.78 -19.59 12.73
CA ARG A 30 -1.46 -20.81 13.12
C ARG A 30 -0.93 -21.97 12.28
N LYS A 31 -0.39 -22.98 12.94
CA LYS A 31 0.04 -24.24 12.32
C LYS A 31 -0.69 -25.39 12.99
N SER A 32 -1.69 -25.91 12.30
CA SER A 32 -2.64 -26.87 12.89
C SER A 32 -3.26 -26.32 14.18
N GLU A 33 -3.07 -26.94 15.33
CA GLU A 33 -3.62 -26.49 16.62
C GLU A 33 -2.69 -25.56 17.41
N LYS A 34 -1.44 -25.32 16.93
CA LYS A 34 -0.44 -24.52 17.64
C LYS A 34 -0.22 -23.18 16.96
N ILE A 35 0.10 -22.17 17.77
CA ILE A 35 0.56 -20.87 17.27
C ILE A 35 2.08 -20.85 17.38
N ILE A 36 2.74 -20.63 16.24
CA ILE A 36 4.19 -20.45 16.17
C ILE A 36 4.50 -18.98 15.97
N THR A 37 5.58 -18.49 16.54
CA THR A 37 5.97 -17.09 16.46
C THR A 37 7.41 -16.94 16.00
N ARG A 38 7.67 -15.86 15.21
CA ARG A 38 9.00 -15.44 14.81
C ARG A 38 9.18 -13.96 15.15
N LYS A 39 10.26 -13.63 15.85
CA LYS A 39 10.63 -12.26 16.19
C LYS A 39 11.76 -11.79 15.29
N GLY A 40 11.66 -10.55 14.80
CA GLY A 40 12.71 -9.87 14.05
C GLY A 40 13.02 -8.50 14.63
N ALA A 41 14.26 -8.06 14.48
CA ALA A 41 14.69 -6.71 14.89
C ALA A 41 14.54 -5.72 13.72
N ILE A 42 14.20 -4.48 14.05
CA ILE A 42 14.14 -3.35 13.11
C ILE A 42 15.42 -2.55 13.26
N LYS A 43 16.14 -2.36 12.16
CA LYS A 43 17.40 -1.59 12.17
C LYS A 43 17.12 -0.12 12.47
N LYS A 44 17.84 0.46 13.42
CA LYS A 44 17.77 1.89 13.70
C LYS A 44 18.33 2.70 12.52
N LYS A 45 17.63 3.77 12.14
CA LYS A 45 18.09 4.67 11.08
C LYS A 45 19.33 5.41 11.53
N LYS A 46 20.45 5.18 10.86
CA LYS A 46 21.77 5.72 11.22
C LYS A 46 21.90 7.21 10.91
N TYR A 47 21.29 7.69 9.82
CA TYR A 47 21.46 9.05 9.33
C TYR A 47 20.25 9.92 9.63
N ASN A 48 20.48 11.19 10.04
CA ASN A 48 19.43 12.11 10.43
C ASN A 48 18.56 12.56 9.25
N PHE A 49 19.09 12.66 8.02
CA PHE A 49 18.32 13.04 6.84
C PHE A 49 17.21 12.03 6.51
N LEU A 50 17.38 10.74 6.87
CA LEU A 50 16.35 9.70 6.73
C LEU A 50 15.12 9.92 7.64
N LYS A 51 15.21 10.88 8.57
CA LYS A 51 14.12 11.27 9.49
C LYS A 51 13.36 12.50 8.99
N TRP A 52 13.78 13.17 7.92
CA TRP A 52 13.11 14.32 7.34
C TRP A 52 11.70 13.92 6.85
N HIS A 53 10.74 14.85 6.90
CA HIS A 53 9.33 14.56 6.69
C HIS A 53 9.16 13.71 5.42
N PHE A 54 9.12 14.03 4.28
CA PHE A 54 8.81 13.20 3.11
C PHE A 54 9.72 11.98 2.94
N ILE A 55 11.02 12.12 3.19
CA ILE A 55 12.00 11.02 3.08
C ILE A 55 11.68 9.88 4.07
N ARG A 56 11.34 10.21 5.31
CA ARG A 56 10.97 9.19 6.32
C ARG A 56 9.75 8.37 5.91
N GLY A 57 8.79 9.01 5.21
CA GLY A 57 7.58 8.33 4.71
C GLY A 57 7.93 7.24 3.72
N PHE A 58 8.69 7.58 2.69
CA PHE A 58 9.17 6.63 1.69
C PHE A 58 10.03 5.52 2.29
N ILE A 59 11.01 5.86 3.16
CA ILE A 59 11.85 4.86 3.81
C ILE A 59 11.05 3.92 4.72
N ASN A 60 10.06 4.45 5.46
CA ASN A 60 9.19 3.60 6.28
C ASN A 60 8.36 2.65 5.41
N LEU A 61 7.87 3.11 4.27
CA LEU A 61 7.13 2.28 3.32
C LEU A 61 8.00 1.14 2.80
N VAL A 62 9.21 1.44 2.31
CA VAL A 62 10.15 0.42 1.82
C VAL A 62 10.50 -0.58 2.92
N GLU A 63 10.76 -0.12 4.14
CA GLU A 63 11.04 -0.99 5.28
C GLU A 63 9.85 -1.91 5.59
N MET A 64 8.60 -1.36 5.59
CA MET A 64 7.39 -2.14 5.80
C MET A 64 7.17 -3.17 4.69
N LEU A 65 7.42 -2.82 3.44
CA LEU A 65 7.35 -3.77 2.32
C LEU A 65 8.34 -4.92 2.48
N ILE A 66 9.59 -4.64 2.81
CA ILE A 66 10.62 -5.67 3.01
C ILE A 66 10.25 -6.60 4.18
N ILE A 67 9.85 -6.05 5.33
CA ILE A 67 9.44 -6.83 6.50
C ILE A 67 8.18 -7.62 6.16
N GLY A 68 7.23 -6.99 5.47
CA GLY A 68 5.97 -7.60 5.07
C GLY A 68 6.13 -8.79 4.14
N ILE A 69 6.91 -8.64 3.07
CA ILE A 69 7.21 -9.73 2.14
C ILE A 69 7.91 -10.88 2.86
N LYS A 70 8.94 -10.59 3.69
CA LYS A 70 9.63 -11.62 4.47
C LYS A 70 8.69 -12.35 5.44
N SER A 71 7.77 -11.63 6.05
CA SER A 71 6.78 -12.21 6.97
C SER A 71 5.76 -13.07 6.24
N LEU A 72 5.31 -12.61 5.06
CA LEU A 72 4.39 -13.35 4.20
C LEU A 72 5.02 -14.65 3.69
N MET A 73 6.26 -14.58 3.19
CA MET A 73 6.99 -15.78 2.73
C MET A 73 7.19 -16.79 3.87
N TRP A 74 7.64 -16.33 5.04
CA TRP A 74 7.81 -17.22 6.18
C TRP A 74 6.47 -17.84 6.62
N SER A 75 5.39 -17.09 6.62
CA SER A 75 4.06 -17.60 6.98
C SER A 75 3.57 -18.65 5.98
N ALA A 76 3.78 -18.42 4.68
CA ALA A 76 3.47 -19.38 3.63
C ALA A 76 4.23 -20.69 3.80
N GLU A 77 5.54 -20.63 4.09
CA GLU A 77 6.37 -21.81 4.38
C GLU A 77 5.86 -22.61 5.60
N GLN A 78 5.30 -21.91 6.62
CA GLN A 78 4.76 -22.58 7.80
C GLN A 78 3.38 -23.19 7.59
N ALA A 79 2.55 -22.56 6.74
CA ALA A 79 1.20 -23.01 6.42
C ALA A 79 1.16 -24.10 5.36
N ALA A 80 2.15 -24.13 4.45
CA ALA A 80 2.23 -25.13 3.39
C ALA A 80 2.53 -26.56 3.94
N PRO A 81 1.94 -27.60 3.33
CA PRO A 81 2.35 -28.97 3.57
C PRO A 81 3.84 -29.15 3.25
N LYS A 82 4.53 -30.04 4.01
CA LYS A 82 5.99 -30.24 3.86
C LYS A 82 6.45 -30.67 2.46
N GLU A 83 5.54 -31.15 1.64
CA GLU A 83 5.80 -31.72 0.31
C GLU A 83 5.72 -30.68 -0.82
N GLU A 84 5.12 -29.52 -0.59
CA GLU A 84 4.97 -28.46 -1.60
C GLU A 84 5.99 -27.32 -1.40
N LYS A 85 7.26 -27.60 -1.60
CA LYS A 85 8.26 -26.52 -1.70
C LYS A 85 8.24 -25.94 -3.11
N ILE A 86 7.70 -24.75 -3.24
CA ILE A 86 7.73 -23.99 -4.51
C ILE A 86 9.18 -23.80 -4.96
N GLY A 87 9.49 -24.31 -6.14
CA GLY A 87 10.81 -24.17 -6.76
C GLY A 87 11.14 -22.70 -7.09
N LYS A 88 12.42 -22.34 -7.14
CA LYS A 88 12.85 -20.98 -7.49
C LYS A 88 12.33 -20.52 -8.85
N ASN A 89 12.27 -21.42 -9.82
CA ASN A 89 11.78 -21.14 -11.17
C ASN A 89 10.26 -20.90 -11.18
N GLU A 90 9.50 -21.69 -10.42
CA GLU A 90 8.05 -21.50 -10.26
C GLU A 90 7.73 -20.17 -9.58
N LEU A 91 8.50 -19.79 -8.55
CA LEU A 91 8.37 -18.50 -7.89
C LEU A 91 8.68 -17.35 -8.86
N ALA A 92 9.76 -17.44 -9.63
CA ALA A 92 10.13 -16.43 -10.62
C ALA A 92 9.07 -16.29 -11.71
N PHE A 93 8.53 -17.40 -12.21
CA PHE A 93 7.46 -17.41 -13.21
C PHE A 93 6.17 -16.80 -12.67
N THR A 94 5.77 -17.15 -11.44
CA THR A 94 4.60 -16.58 -10.77
C THR A 94 4.75 -15.06 -10.58
N LEU A 95 5.94 -14.60 -10.20
CA LEU A 95 6.21 -13.16 -10.06
C LEU A 95 6.14 -12.44 -11.40
N LEU A 96 6.69 -13.01 -12.49
CA LEU A 96 6.63 -12.42 -13.84
C LEU A 96 5.17 -12.31 -14.32
N ILE A 97 4.38 -13.36 -14.16
CA ILE A 97 2.96 -13.35 -14.50
C ILE A 97 2.21 -12.30 -13.65
N SER A 98 2.50 -12.22 -12.36
CA SER A 98 1.86 -11.23 -11.48
C SER A 98 2.19 -9.80 -11.92
N ILE A 99 3.45 -9.51 -12.24
CA ILE A 99 3.89 -8.21 -12.78
C ILE A 99 3.18 -7.89 -14.10
N PHE A 100 3.09 -8.87 -15.00
CA PHE A 100 2.36 -8.71 -16.26
C PHE A 100 0.90 -8.30 -16.04
N PHE A 101 0.18 -8.99 -15.15
CA PHE A 101 -1.20 -8.65 -14.84
C PHE A 101 -1.34 -7.30 -14.14
N VAL A 102 -0.41 -6.93 -13.26
CA VAL A 102 -0.40 -5.58 -12.65
C VAL A 102 -0.26 -4.50 -13.72
N ILE A 103 0.66 -4.66 -14.67
CA ILE A 103 0.85 -3.71 -15.78
C ILE A 103 -0.42 -3.67 -16.65
N LEU A 104 -0.97 -4.83 -17.00
CA LEU A 104 -2.15 -4.93 -17.85
C LEU A 104 -3.36 -4.24 -17.20
N PHE A 105 -3.72 -4.59 -15.96
CA PHE A 105 -4.93 -4.10 -15.31
C PHE A 105 -4.80 -2.70 -14.71
N PHE A 106 -3.61 -2.31 -14.23
CA PHE A 106 -3.45 -1.03 -13.51
C PHE A 106 -2.72 0.05 -14.32
N ILE A 107 -2.16 -0.29 -15.49
CA ILE A 107 -1.51 0.70 -16.36
C ILE A 107 -2.16 0.70 -17.74
N ALA A 108 -2.19 -0.45 -18.43
CA ALA A 108 -2.65 -0.51 -19.82
C ALA A 108 -4.17 -0.35 -19.95
N LEU A 109 -4.95 -1.05 -19.14
CA LEU A 109 -6.41 -1.03 -19.20
C LEU A 109 -7.00 0.35 -18.88
N PRO A 110 -6.62 1.07 -17.78
CA PRO A 110 -7.10 2.42 -17.54
C PRO A 110 -6.76 3.37 -18.68
N TYR A 111 -5.53 3.35 -19.15
CA TYR A 111 -5.07 4.16 -20.28
C TYR A 111 -5.91 3.90 -21.54
N PHE A 112 -6.14 2.64 -21.88
CA PHE A 112 -6.96 2.23 -23.03
C PHE A 112 -8.41 2.72 -22.89
N LEU A 113 -9.04 2.47 -21.74
CA LEU A 113 -10.43 2.89 -21.48
C LEU A 113 -10.57 4.41 -21.54
N THR A 114 -9.62 5.16 -20.99
CA THR A 114 -9.64 6.63 -21.02
C THR A 114 -9.58 7.16 -22.45
N ASN A 115 -8.74 6.57 -23.31
CA ASN A 115 -8.70 6.93 -24.73
C ASN A 115 -9.98 6.53 -25.46
N LEU A 116 -10.55 5.38 -25.17
CA LEU A 116 -11.79 4.87 -25.78
C LEU A 116 -12.97 5.81 -25.52
N ILE A 117 -13.04 6.45 -24.34
CA ILE A 117 -14.08 7.43 -23.98
C ILE A 117 -13.81 8.83 -24.63
N GLY A 118 -12.74 8.97 -25.42
CA GLY A 118 -12.41 10.20 -26.15
C GLY A 118 -11.53 11.19 -25.40
N PHE A 119 -11.02 10.84 -24.21
CA PHE A 119 -10.02 11.66 -23.51
C PHE A 119 -8.62 11.23 -23.94
N THR A 120 -7.88 12.09 -24.62
CA THR A 120 -6.51 11.82 -25.04
C THR A 120 -5.54 12.74 -24.30
N GLU A 121 -4.37 12.22 -23.94
CA GLU A 121 -3.33 12.97 -23.24
C GLU A 121 -2.86 14.20 -24.07
N GLU A 122 -3.00 14.15 -25.39
CA GLU A 122 -2.58 15.21 -26.32
C GLU A 122 -3.56 16.40 -26.34
N LYS A 123 -4.87 16.11 -26.35
CA LYS A 123 -5.90 17.16 -26.47
C LYS A 123 -6.25 17.78 -25.12
N LYS A 124 -6.34 16.98 -24.05
CA LYS A 124 -6.79 17.40 -22.73
C LYS A 124 -5.99 16.71 -21.62
N PRO A 125 -4.68 17.00 -21.45
CA PRO A 125 -3.79 16.25 -20.56
C PRO A 125 -4.24 16.21 -19.11
N VAL A 126 -4.76 17.32 -18.57
CA VAL A 126 -5.26 17.37 -17.18
C VAL A 126 -6.48 16.46 -17.00
N LEU A 127 -7.46 16.59 -17.90
CA LEU A 127 -8.70 15.82 -17.84
C LEU A 127 -8.43 14.32 -18.09
N PHE A 128 -7.51 14.01 -19.02
CA PHE A 128 -7.03 12.66 -19.24
C PHE A 128 -6.51 12.02 -17.95
N ASN A 129 -5.60 12.68 -17.22
CA ASN A 129 -5.03 12.14 -15.99
C ASN A 129 -6.07 11.99 -14.87
N ILE A 130 -7.06 12.89 -14.78
CA ILE A 130 -8.16 12.77 -13.81
C ILE A 130 -9.02 11.56 -14.13
N VAL A 131 -9.47 11.41 -15.38
CA VAL A 131 -10.33 10.30 -15.81
C VAL A 131 -9.60 8.96 -15.69
N ASP A 132 -8.36 8.87 -16.17
CA ASP A 132 -7.48 7.69 -16.04
C ASP A 132 -7.32 7.29 -14.57
N GLY A 133 -7.07 8.27 -13.70
CA GLY A 133 -6.94 8.02 -12.27
C GLY A 133 -8.23 7.53 -11.61
N ILE A 134 -9.39 8.07 -11.97
CA ILE A 134 -10.70 7.60 -11.48
C ILE A 134 -10.95 6.17 -11.95
N ILE A 135 -10.73 5.87 -13.23
CA ILE A 135 -10.87 4.51 -13.78
C ILE A 135 -9.94 3.55 -13.03
N ARG A 136 -8.71 3.94 -12.74
CA ARG A 136 -7.74 3.14 -11.99
C ARG A 136 -8.20 2.83 -10.58
N ILE A 137 -8.78 3.80 -9.87
CA ILE A 137 -9.39 3.58 -8.55
C ILE A 137 -10.56 2.59 -8.65
N LEU A 138 -11.43 2.75 -9.64
CA LEU A 138 -12.57 1.85 -9.85
C LEU A 138 -12.10 0.41 -10.13
N ILE A 139 -11.13 0.23 -11.01
CA ILE A 139 -10.54 -1.08 -11.30
C ILE A 139 -9.94 -1.69 -10.02
N PHE A 140 -9.22 -0.89 -9.21
CA PHE A 140 -8.67 -1.36 -7.95
C PHE A 140 -9.76 -1.82 -6.96
N LEU A 141 -10.85 -1.05 -6.82
CA LEU A 141 -11.95 -1.43 -5.94
C LEU A 141 -12.65 -2.70 -6.43
N ILE A 142 -12.91 -2.82 -7.73
CA ILE A 142 -13.48 -4.02 -8.35
C ILE A 142 -12.55 -5.22 -8.11
N TYR A 143 -11.24 -5.05 -8.29
CA TYR A 143 -10.25 -6.08 -8.04
C TYR A 143 -10.29 -6.58 -6.58
N ILE A 144 -10.30 -5.66 -5.60
CA ILE A 144 -10.37 -6.04 -4.17
C ILE A 144 -11.65 -6.82 -3.87
N VAL A 145 -12.79 -6.39 -4.42
CA VAL A 145 -14.06 -7.12 -4.28
C VAL A 145 -13.96 -8.50 -4.93
N ALA A 146 -13.45 -8.58 -6.15
CA ALA A 146 -13.34 -9.84 -6.89
C ALA A 146 -12.47 -10.88 -6.15
N ILE A 147 -11.27 -10.46 -5.68
CA ILE A 147 -10.39 -11.38 -4.95
C ILE A 147 -10.96 -11.78 -3.57
N SER A 148 -11.84 -10.98 -2.97
CA SER A 148 -12.47 -11.30 -1.68
C SER A 148 -13.36 -12.54 -1.71
N PHE A 149 -13.79 -12.99 -2.90
CA PHE A 149 -14.54 -14.25 -3.08
C PHE A 149 -13.64 -15.49 -3.06
N ILE A 150 -12.32 -15.33 -3.24
CA ILE A 150 -11.35 -16.44 -3.15
C ILE A 150 -11.21 -16.81 -1.68
N LYS A 151 -11.38 -18.11 -1.34
CA LYS A 151 -11.39 -18.60 0.05
C LYS A 151 -10.17 -18.19 0.85
N ASP A 152 -8.97 -18.36 0.29
CA ASP A 152 -7.72 -18.06 1.01
C ASP A 152 -7.53 -16.55 1.22
N VAL A 153 -7.93 -15.73 0.24
CA VAL A 153 -7.92 -14.28 0.36
C VAL A 153 -8.93 -13.80 1.39
N LYS A 154 -10.13 -14.43 1.45
CA LYS A 154 -11.12 -14.16 2.48
C LYS A 154 -10.57 -14.43 3.88
N ILE A 155 -9.85 -15.53 4.08
CA ILE A 155 -9.19 -15.86 5.35
C ILE A 155 -8.13 -14.79 5.67
N LEU A 156 -7.32 -14.38 4.70
CA LEU A 156 -6.33 -13.31 4.87
C LEU A 156 -6.99 -11.99 5.30
N PHE A 157 -8.15 -11.62 4.72
CA PHE A 157 -8.91 -10.44 5.13
C PHE A 157 -9.50 -10.57 6.54
N GLN A 158 -9.87 -11.78 6.98
CA GLN A 158 -10.30 -12.02 8.36
C GLN A 158 -9.14 -11.79 9.36
N TYR A 159 -7.94 -12.27 9.04
CA TYR A 159 -6.74 -11.98 9.83
C TYR A 159 -6.40 -10.48 9.84
N HIS A 160 -6.58 -9.78 8.72
CA HIS A 160 -6.40 -8.32 8.64
C HIS A 160 -7.39 -7.58 9.57
N GLY A 161 -8.66 -7.95 9.53
CA GLY A 161 -9.64 -7.37 10.44
C GLY A 161 -9.36 -7.70 11.92
N ALA A 162 -8.86 -8.90 12.22
CA ALA A 162 -8.46 -9.28 13.57
C ALA A 162 -7.22 -8.50 14.05
N GLU A 163 -6.26 -8.24 13.18
CA GLU A 163 -5.09 -7.39 13.43
C GLU A 163 -5.51 -5.98 13.84
N HIS A 164 -6.41 -5.34 13.06
CA HIS A 164 -6.94 -4.01 13.38
C HIS A 164 -7.62 -3.97 14.75
N LYS A 165 -8.48 -4.96 15.07
CA LYS A 165 -9.13 -5.06 16.39
C LYS A 165 -8.12 -5.20 17.53
N ALA A 166 -7.06 -5.98 17.32
CA ALA A 166 -6.01 -6.17 18.31
C ALA A 166 -5.23 -4.87 18.56
N ILE A 167 -4.88 -4.13 17.49
CA ILE A 167 -4.21 -2.83 17.60
C ILE A 167 -5.10 -1.82 18.34
N HIS A 168 -6.38 -1.70 17.98
CA HIS A 168 -7.31 -0.83 18.70
C HIS A 168 -7.41 -1.15 20.20
N CYS A 169 -7.49 -2.46 20.55
CA CYS A 169 -7.52 -2.89 21.94
C CYS A 169 -6.26 -2.45 22.70
N TYR A 170 -5.09 -2.62 22.07
CA TYR A 170 -3.80 -2.18 22.62
C TYR A 170 -3.75 -0.66 22.81
N GLU A 171 -4.16 0.12 21.80
CA GLU A 171 -4.15 1.59 21.82
C GLU A 171 -5.10 2.18 22.85
N LYS A 172 -6.19 1.48 23.16
CA LYS A 172 -7.13 1.85 24.22
C LYS A 172 -6.70 1.35 25.61
N ASN A 173 -5.47 0.80 25.75
CA ASN A 173 -4.93 0.25 27.00
C ASN A 173 -5.84 -0.80 27.63
N LYS A 174 -6.55 -1.58 26.83
CA LYS A 174 -7.36 -2.71 27.33
C LYS A 174 -6.53 -3.98 27.33
N LYS A 175 -6.81 -4.88 28.29
CA LYS A 175 -6.17 -6.21 28.34
C LYS A 175 -6.44 -6.93 27.01
N LEU A 176 -5.38 -7.42 26.38
CA LEU A 176 -5.45 -8.18 25.13
C LEU A 176 -6.05 -9.58 25.39
N SER A 177 -7.36 -9.63 25.45
CA SER A 177 -8.14 -10.86 25.55
C SER A 177 -9.15 -10.92 24.41
N ILE A 178 -9.56 -12.09 23.98
CA ILE A 178 -10.52 -12.31 22.88
C ILE A 178 -11.81 -11.52 23.16
N LYS A 179 -12.31 -11.53 24.40
CA LYS A 179 -13.51 -10.79 24.83
C LYS A 179 -13.39 -9.27 24.59
N ASN A 180 -12.21 -8.71 24.87
CA ASN A 180 -11.98 -7.26 24.68
C ASN A 180 -11.73 -6.91 23.22
N ILE A 181 -10.93 -7.72 22.50
CA ILE A 181 -10.57 -7.50 21.10
C ILE A 181 -11.82 -7.54 20.20
N LYS A 182 -12.74 -8.47 20.44
CA LYS A 182 -14.00 -8.59 19.66
C LYS A 182 -14.88 -7.33 19.70
N LYS A 183 -14.74 -6.47 20.72
CA LYS A 183 -15.53 -5.23 20.86
C LYS A 183 -15.11 -4.10 19.92
N PHE A 184 -13.94 -4.20 19.29
CA PHE A 184 -13.40 -3.16 18.42
C PHE A 184 -13.79 -3.38 16.96
N THR A 185 -13.77 -2.28 16.19
CA THR A 185 -14.01 -2.30 14.74
C THR A 185 -12.84 -2.90 13.97
N THR A 186 -13.12 -3.41 12.78
CA THR A 186 -12.11 -3.85 11.80
C THR A 186 -11.54 -2.69 10.98
N LEU A 187 -12.13 -1.49 11.03
CA LEU A 187 -11.63 -0.31 10.35
C LEU A 187 -10.53 0.35 11.18
N HIS A 188 -9.40 0.70 10.56
CA HIS A 188 -8.29 1.35 11.25
C HIS A 188 -7.71 2.47 10.38
N PRO A 189 -7.50 3.70 10.91
CA PRO A 189 -7.05 4.85 10.12
C PRO A 189 -5.65 4.71 9.53
N ARG A 190 -4.82 3.82 10.06
CA ARG A 190 -3.47 3.52 9.55
C ARG A 190 -3.43 2.24 8.72
N CYS A 191 -4.55 1.85 8.14
CA CYS A 191 -4.64 0.69 7.28
C CYS A 191 -3.82 0.87 5.99
N GLY A 192 -3.17 -0.20 5.53
CA GLY A 192 -2.44 -0.19 4.26
C GLY A 192 -3.34 0.06 3.05
N THR A 193 -4.60 -0.39 3.07
CA THR A 193 -5.57 -0.12 1.99
C THR A 193 -5.97 1.36 1.94
N SER A 194 -6.18 2.01 3.09
CA SER A 194 -6.39 3.46 3.15
C SER A 194 -5.18 4.23 2.61
N PHE A 195 -3.97 3.77 2.92
CA PHE A 195 -2.75 4.34 2.35
C PHE A 195 -2.72 4.25 0.83
N LEU A 196 -3.09 3.11 0.23
CA LEU A 196 -3.16 2.95 -1.22
C LEU A 196 -4.16 3.91 -1.87
N LEU A 197 -5.35 4.10 -1.27
CA LEU A 197 -6.32 5.07 -1.77
C LEU A 197 -5.78 6.50 -1.74
N ILE A 198 -5.10 6.89 -0.66
CA ILE A 198 -4.45 8.20 -0.57
C ILE A 198 -3.36 8.33 -1.66
N VAL A 199 -2.54 7.29 -1.87
CA VAL A 199 -1.54 7.27 -2.96
C VAL A 199 -2.18 7.49 -4.32
N PHE A 200 -3.31 6.84 -4.62
CA PHE A 200 -4.02 7.05 -5.88
C PHE A 200 -4.50 8.50 -6.01
N ILE A 201 -5.14 9.07 -5.00
CA ILE A 201 -5.63 10.46 -5.04
C ILE A 201 -4.47 11.44 -5.22
N VAL A 202 -3.39 11.29 -4.44
CA VAL A 202 -2.20 12.15 -4.56
C VAL A 202 -1.55 11.99 -5.93
N SER A 203 -1.47 10.78 -6.48
CA SER A 203 -0.89 10.54 -7.81
C SER A 203 -1.74 11.18 -8.92
N ILE A 204 -3.08 11.13 -8.82
CA ILE A 204 -3.98 11.82 -9.76
C ILE A 204 -3.69 13.31 -9.75
N LEU A 205 -3.62 13.94 -8.57
CA LEU A 205 -3.36 15.36 -8.44
C LEU A 205 -1.98 15.75 -9.01
N VAL A 206 -0.93 15.03 -8.62
CA VAL A 206 0.44 15.29 -9.07
C VAL A 206 0.56 15.11 -10.59
N PHE A 207 0.04 14.01 -11.14
CA PHE A 207 0.16 13.72 -12.57
C PHE A 207 -0.77 14.59 -13.43
N SER A 208 -1.87 15.09 -12.88
CA SER A 208 -2.72 16.06 -13.58
C SER A 208 -2.06 17.45 -13.70
N ILE A 209 -1.28 17.86 -12.71
CA ILE A 209 -0.57 19.14 -12.71
C ILE A 209 0.73 19.06 -13.55
N LEU A 210 1.37 17.89 -13.61
CA LEU A 210 2.66 17.70 -14.27
C LEU A 210 2.73 18.21 -15.72
N PRO A 211 1.77 17.93 -16.62
CA PRO A 211 1.79 18.47 -17.98
C PRO A 211 1.78 20.01 -18.02
N SER A 212 0.99 20.64 -17.16
CA SER A 212 0.91 22.10 -17.08
C SER A 212 2.23 22.72 -16.62
N VAL A 213 2.91 22.10 -15.66
CA VAL A 213 4.23 22.53 -15.19
C VAL A 213 5.27 22.38 -16.30
N ILE A 214 5.27 21.27 -17.03
CA ILE A 214 6.20 21.05 -18.14
C ILE A 214 5.97 22.07 -19.25
N LEU A 215 4.73 22.35 -19.65
CA LEU A 215 4.40 23.31 -20.68
C LEU A 215 4.75 24.75 -20.28
N PHE A 216 4.67 25.09 -19.00
CA PHE A 216 5.09 26.40 -18.51
C PHE A 216 6.59 26.64 -18.72
N TYR A 217 7.44 25.65 -18.47
CA TYR A 217 8.89 25.76 -18.65
C TYR A 217 9.36 25.44 -20.07
N TYR A 218 8.62 24.59 -20.79
CA TYR A 218 8.94 24.11 -22.14
C TYR A 218 7.70 24.16 -23.05
N PRO A 219 7.32 25.37 -23.54
CA PRO A 219 6.09 25.55 -24.36
C PRO A 219 6.05 24.65 -25.61
N ASN A 220 7.20 24.36 -26.21
CA ASN A 220 7.32 23.53 -27.41
C ASN A 220 7.27 22.01 -27.13
N PHE A 221 7.05 21.59 -25.88
CA PHE A 221 7.04 20.19 -25.50
C PHE A 221 6.02 19.34 -26.27
N LEU A 222 4.84 19.91 -26.58
CA LEU A 222 3.81 19.22 -27.39
C LEU A 222 4.18 19.07 -28.86
N GLY A 223 5.09 19.86 -29.38
CA GLY A 223 5.64 19.74 -30.74
C GLY A 223 6.62 18.58 -30.91
N LEU A 224 7.10 18.00 -29.82
CA LEU A 224 7.98 16.82 -29.87
C LEU A 224 7.22 15.58 -30.33
N ASN A 225 7.93 14.66 -30.96
CA ASN A 225 7.41 13.34 -31.31
C ASN A 225 6.80 12.65 -30.06
N VAL A 226 5.68 11.96 -30.25
CA VAL A 226 4.93 11.27 -29.18
C VAL A 226 5.81 10.30 -28.38
N TRP A 227 6.67 9.55 -29.07
CA TRP A 227 7.59 8.62 -28.42
C TRP A 227 8.63 9.33 -27.56
N LEU A 228 9.18 10.43 -28.04
CA LEU A 228 10.14 11.24 -27.28
C LEU A 228 9.48 11.85 -26.03
N ARG A 229 8.25 12.38 -26.15
CA ARG A 229 7.48 12.87 -24.99
C ARG A 229 7.28 11.77 -23.95
N LYS A 230 6.86 10.56 -24.36
CA LYS A 230 6.65 9.43 -23.45
C LYS A 230 7.96 8.98 -22.80
N SER A 231 9.06 8.95 -23.54
CA SER A 231 10.39 8.60 -23.02
C SER A 231 10.90 9.61 -21.97
N ILE A 232 10.51 10.86 -22.06
CA ILE A 232 10.82 11.90 -21.05
C ILE A 232 9.87 11.80 -19.85
N LEU A 233 8.55 11.67 -20.10
CA LEU A 233 7.55 11.65 -19.02
C LEU A 233 7.63 10.40 -18.16
N PHE A 234 7.98 9.26 -18.72
CA PHE A 234 8.04 8.00 -17.98
C PHE A 234 9.04 8.04 -16.80
N PRO A 235 10.34 8.37 -17.00
CA PRO A 235 11.27 8.47 -15.89
C PRO A 235 10.91 9.59 -14.91
N VAL A 236 10.33 10.71 -15.36
CA VAL A 236 9.86 11.77 -14.48
C VAL A 236 8.74 11.27 -13.56
N ARG A 237 7.77 10.52 -14.10
CA ARG A 237 6.71 9.89 -13.29
C ARG A 237 7.28 8.89 -12.28
N ILE A 238 8.27 8.09 -12.64
CA ILE A 238 8.95 7.17 -11.71
C ILE A 238 9.66 7.95 -10.61
N LEU A 239 10.37 9.03 -10.95
CA LEU A 239 11.07 9.87 -9.97
C LEU A 239 10.12 10.55 -8.97
N LEU A 240 8.87 10.79 -9.37
CA LEU A 240 7.84 11.36 -8.50
C LEU A 240 7.21 10.34 -7.55
N ILE A 241 7.35 9.02 -7.77
CA ILE A 241 6.77 7.99 -6.88
C ILE A 241 7.22 8.14 -5.42
N PRO A 242 8.51 8.34 -5.09
CA PRO A 242 8.94 8.57 -3.71
C PRO A 242 8.31 9.81 -3.08
N VAL A 243 8.11 10.87 -3.87
CA VAL A 243 7.47 12.13 -3.41
C VAL A 243 5.99 11.88 -3.12
N ILE A 244 5.28 11.24 -4.03
CA ILE A 244 3.87 10.86 -3.86
C ILE A 244 3.69 9.98 -2.62
N ALA A 245 4.53 8.95 -2.46
CA ALA A 245 4.51 8.07 -1.28
C ALA A 245 4.79 8.84 0.02
N GLY A 246 5.75 9.77 0.00
CA GLY A 246 6.06 10.63 1.14
C GLY A 246 4.92 11.53 1.55
N ILE A 247 4.28 12.22 0.58
CA ILE A 247 3.09 13.06 0.81
C ILE A 247 1.95 12.20 1.37
N SER A 248 1.66 11.07 0.73
CA SER A 248 0.58 10.16 1.15
C SER A 248 0.78 9.64 2.57
N TYR A 249 2.02 9.33 2.95
CA TYR A 249 2.35 8.92 4.31
C TYR A 249 2.10 10.04 5.34
N GLU A 250 2.46 11.29 5.03
CA GLU A 250 2.18 12.40 5.95
C GLU A 250 0.67 12.68 6.05
N ILE A 251 -0.10 12.58 4.95
CA ILE A 251 -1.56 12.69 4.98
C ILE A 251 -2.16 11.59 5.87
N LEU A 252 -1.76 10.32 5.69
CA LEU A 252 -2.21 9.20 6.53
C LEU A 252 -1.94 9.45 8.01
N LYS A 253 -0.76 9.97 8.33
CA LYS A 253 -0.36 10.30 9.69
C LYS A 253 -1.16 11.47 10.28
N MET A 254 -1.54 12.44 9.45
CA MET A 254 -2.42 13.55 9.85
C MET A 254 -3.85 13.05 10.10
N SER A 255 -4.36 12.14 9.27
CA SER A 255 -5.65 11.49 9.45
C SER A 255 -5.75 10.79 10.81
N ASP A 256 -4.73 10.03 11.20
CA ASP A 256 -4.66 9.37 12.51
C ASP A 256 -4.76 10.34 13.70
N LYS A 257 -4.21 11.56 13.56
CA LYS A 257 -4.27 12.58 14.60
C LYS A 257 -5.63 13.30 14.70
N HIS A 258 -6.32 13.44 13.56
CA HIS A 258 -7.52 14.27 13.42
C HIS A 258 -8.77 13.47 13.08
N GLN A 259 -8.92 12.26 13.62
CA GLN A 259 -10.06 11.33 13.40
C GLN A 259 -11.45 11.93 13.63
N LYS A 260 -11.56 13.03 14.37
CA LYS A 260 -12.83 13.74 14.61
C LYS A 260 -13.25 14.66 13.45
N ASN A 261 -12.34 14.99 12.54
CA ASN A 261 -12.62 15.87 11.41
C ASN A 261 -13.32 15.04 10.30
N LEU A 262 -14.42 15.57 9.77
CA LEU A 262 -15.24 14.91 8.74
C LEU A 262 -14.42 14.54 7.49
N PHE A 263 -13.48 15.39 7.08
CA PHE A 263 -12.58 15.16 5.95
C PHE A 263 -11.73 13.89 6.14
N PHE A 264 -11.25 13.64 7.37
CA PHE A 264 -10.42 12.47 7.68
C PHE A 264 -11.21 11.21 8.03
N LYS A 265 -12.55 11.28 8.16
CA LYS A 265 -13.40 10.09 8.31
C LYS A 265 -13.61 9.33 7.01
N LEU A 266 -13.32 9.94 5.86
CA LEU A 266 -13.41 9.32 4.53
C LEU A 266 -12.23 8.36 4.25
N PHE A 267 -11.14 8.47 5.00
CA PHE A 267 -9.94 7.64 4.94
C PHE A 267 -9.79 6.79 6.20
#